data_56dbd6c42617da0b867e952a82cb8677
#
_entry.id   56dbd6c42617da0b867e952a82cb8677
#
_cell.length_a   1.000
_cell.length_b   1.000
_cell.length_c   1.000
_cell.angle_alpha   90.00
_cell.angle_beta   90.00
_cell.angle_gamma   90.00
#
_symmetry.space_group_name_H-M   'P 1'
#
loop_
_entity.id
_entity.type
_entity.pdbx_description
1 polymer ?
#
loop_
_entity_poly.entity_id
_entity_poly.type
_entity_poly.pdbx_seq_one_letter_code
_entity_poly.pdbx_strand_id
1 'polypeptide(L)'
;MIDFTNCPVNRFRAYGGANGNKINITYQGHSYMLKFPPKPSRNRDMSYSNGCISEYVACHIFEMLGFRTQETLLGNYTDSRGKTKLVVACRDFTEGGKRLIEFAHLKNTCIDSEQNGYGKELSSILEAIEEQSIYPSDELWQFFWDMFIADAFLGNFDRHNGNWGFLVDEEKQQAELAPVYDCGSCLYPQLDLERMKNVLQDEAEIDQRIYTFPTSSIEEGGKKISYFDYISSLKNPDCNEALKRVCSRIDLDAIHNFLEGVPELLPIQREFYLTMLTERKEKILDYSLKLLMEQEQHTSPTLGM
;
A
#
# COMPACT_ATOMS: atom_id res chain seq x y z
N MET A 1 9.65 22.12 6.50
CA MET A 1 8.45 21.35 6.97
C MET A 1 7.22 22.23 6.79
N ILE A 2 6.14 21.68 6.21
CA ILE A 2 4.89 22.39 5.97
C ILE A 2 4.13 22.53 7.30
N ASP A 3 3.52 23.68 7.55
CA ASP A 3 2.63 23.90 8.70
C ASP A 3 1.18 24.02 8.23
N PHE A 4 0.37 23.04 8.59
CA PHE A 4 -1.06 22.98 8.27
C PHE A 4 -1.97 23.59 9.34
N THR A 5 -1.41 24.14 10.42
CA THR A 5 -2.18 24.62 11.59
C THR A 5 -3.25 25.64 11.22
N ASN A 6 -2.93 26.56 10.32
CA ASN A 6 -3.82 27.65 9.94
C ASN A 6 -4.57 27.41 8.61
N CYS A 7 -4.50 26.21 8.06
CA CYS A 7 -5.26 25.88 6.84
C CYS A 7 -6.77 25.93 7.11
N PRO A 8 -7.57 26.47 6.19
CA PRO A 8 -9.02 26.43 6.29
C PRO A 8 -9.54 24.99 6.41
N VAL A 9 -10.42 24.74 7.38
CA VAL A 9 -11.00 23.43 7.63
C VAL A 9 -12.42 23.38 7.09
N ASN A 10 -12.73 22.39 6.20
CA ASN A 10 -14.07 22.10 5.75
C ASN A 10 -14.72 21.06 6.68
N ARG A 11 -15.62 21.52 7.55
CA ARG A 11 -16.30 20.66 8.55
C ARG A 11 -17.45 19.82 7.96
N PHE A 12 -17.87 20.10 6.73
CA PHE A 12 -18.95 19.37 6.06
C PHE A 12 -18.45 18.16 5.28
N ARG A 13 -17.13 18.02 5.11
CA ARG A 13 -16.52 16.86 4.47
C ARG A 13 -16.00 15.91 5.53
N ALA A 14 -16.64 14.77 5.67
CA ALA A 14 -16.24 13.69 6.56
C ALA A 14 -15.57 12.55 5.76
N TYR A 15 -14.57 11.93 6.34
CA TYR A 15 -13.90 10.77 5.77
C TYR A 15 -14.17 9.52 6.63
N GLY A 16 -14.41 8.39 5.97
CA GLY A 16 -14.59 7.11 6.62
C GLY A 16 -13.28 6.53 7.18
N GLY A 17 -13.37 5.38 7.83
CA GLY A 17 -12.24 4.59 8.36
C GLY A 17 -12.05 4.74 9.87
N ALA A 18 -11.59 3.66 10.50
CA ALA A 18 -11.51 3.51 11.96
C ALA A 18 -10.25 4.10 12.60
N ASN A 19 -9.18 4.31 11.82
CA ASN A 19 -7.87 4.64 12.34
C ASN A 19 -7.58 6.15 12.30
N GLY A 20 -7.45 6.77 13.48
CA GLY A 20 -7.03 8.14 13.67
C GLY A 20 -8.09 9.20 13.37
N ASN A 21 -7.82 10.42 13.81
CA ASN A 21 -8.62 11.57 13.45
C ASN A 21 -8.26 12.01 12.02
N LYS A 22 -9.28 12.37 11.25
CA LYS A 22 -9.14 12.91 9.89
C LYS A 22 -9.95 14.20 9.80
N ILE A 23 -9.38 15.25 9.20
CA ILE A 23 -10.09 16.48 8.89
C ILE A 23 -9.84 16.85 7.42
N ASN A 24 -10.78 17.56 6.80
CA ASN A 24 -10.55 18.14 5.50
C ASN A 24 -9.99 19.55 5.65
N ILE A 25 -8.90 19.83 4.95
CA ILE A 25 -8.28 21.15 4.88
C ILE A 25 -8.13 21.62 3.43
N THR A 26 -8.04 22.92 3.24
CA THR A 26 -7.64 23.51 1.95
C THR A 26 -6.19 23.98 2.08
N TYR A 27 -5.32 23.48 1.20
CA TYR A 27 -3.93 23.90 1.10
C TYR A 27 -3.58 24.20 -0.35
N GLN A 28 -2.99 25.37 -0.61
CA GLN A 28 -2.64 25.84 -1.97
C GLN A 28 -3.79 25.73 -2.99
N GLY A 29 -5.03 25.97 -2.55
CA GLY A 29 -6.22 25.92 -3.41
C GLY A 29 -6.81 24.51 -3.63
N HIS A 30 -6.21 23.47 -3.06
CA HIS A 30 -6.65 22.09 -3.18
C HIS A 30 -7.17 21.52 -1.86
N SER A 31 -8.07 20.56 -1.97
CA SER A 31 -8.63 19.84 -0.82
C SER A 31 -7.73 18.68 -0.42
N TYR A 32 -7.42 18.57 0.87
CA TYR A 32 -6.63 17.47 1.43
C TYR A 32 -7.33 16.87 2.65
N MET A 33 -7.26 15.55 2.74
CA MET A 33 -7.53 14.83 3.96
C MET A 33 -6.28 14.84 4.85
N LEU A 34 -6.31 15.57 5.96
CA LEU A 34 -5.23 15.58 6.93
C LEU A 34 -5.43 14.41 7.91
N LYS A 35 -4.53 13.43 7.84
CA LYS A 35 -4.50 12.28 8.76
C LYS A 35 -3.58 12.59 9.94
N PHE A 36 -4.06 12.28 11.15
CA PHE A 36 -3.29 12.43 12.38
C PHE A 36 -2.78 11.06 12.86
N PRO A 37 -1.61 11.01 13.51
CA PRO A 37 -1.18 9.78 14.14
C PRO A 37 -2.24 9.34 15.15
N PRO A 38 -2.61 8.04 15.18
CA PRO A 38 -3.58 7.54 16.13
C PRO A 38 -3.07 7.75 17.56
N LYS A 39 -4.00 7.79 18.52
CA LYS A 39 -3.62 7.84 19.94
C LYS A 39 -2.86 6.54 20.27
N PRO A 40 -1.76 6.62 21.04
CA PRO A 40 -1.05 5.42 21.48
C PRO A 40 -2.03 4.45 22.12
N SER A 41 -2.09 3.22 21.60
CA SER A 41 -2.84 2.14 22.21
C SER A 41 -2.16 1.67 23.49
N ARG A 42 -2.93 1.10 24.45
CA ARG A 42 -2.34 0.41 25.62
C ARG A 42 -1.49 -0.77 25.17
N ASN A 43 -1.86 -1.41 24.06
CA ASN A 43 -1.01 -2.40 23.39
C ASN A 43 -0.11 -1.66 22.38
N ARG A 44 1.20 -1.64 22.65
CA ARG A 44 2.21 -1.00 21.79
C ARG A 44 2.22 -1.60 20.38
N ASP A 45 1.91 -2.88 20.23
CA ASP A 45 1.90 -3.60 18.95
C ASP A 45 0.74 -3.16 18.03
N MET A 46 -0.24 -2.44 18.60
CA MET A 46 -1.36 -1.84 17.86
C MET A 46 -1.26 -0.30 17.76
N SER A 47 -0.10 0.26 18.07
CA SER A 47 0.12 1.70 18.02
C SER A 47 0.76 2.08 16.70
N TYR A 48 -0.03 2.57 15.76
CA TYR A 48 0.44 3.06 14.45
C TYR A 48 1.11 4.45 14.57
N SER A 49 2.13 4.55 15.42
CA SER A 49 2.80 5.83 15.72
C SER A 49 3.47 6.44 14.49
N ASN A 50 3.93 5.61 13.55
CA ASN A 50 4.55 6.01 12.30
C ASN A 50 3.60 5.97 11.07
N GLY A 51 2.30 5.78 11.26
CA GLY A 51 1.35 5.65 10.16
C GLY A 51 1.36 6.82 9.16
N CYS A 52 1.56 8.07 9.63
CA CYS A 52 1.67 9.23 8.75
C CYS A 52 2.95 9.18 7.88
N ILE A 53 4.06 8.74 8.46
CA ILE A 53 5.33 8.55 7.74
C ILE A 53 5.18 7.39 6.74
N SER A 54 4.62 6.26 7.18
CA SER A 54 4.37 5.09 6.32
C SER A 54 3.49 5.45 5.12
N GLU A 55 2.42 6.22 5.32
CA GLU A 55 1.55 6.69 4.25
C GLU A 55 2.34 7.51 3.22
N TYR A 56 3.14 8.48 3.68
CA TYR A 56 3.93 9.33 2.82
C TYR A 56 4.98 8.55 2.05
N VAL A 57 5.81 7.78 2.75
CA VAL A 57 6.93 7.03 2.14
C VAL A 57 6.41 5.97 1.18
N ALA A 58 5.38 5.22 1.57
CA ALA A 58 4.84 4.16 0.72
C ALA A 58 4.19 4.71 -0.55
N CYS A 59 3.42 5.81 -0.48
CA CYS A 59 2.85 6.44 -1.68
C CYS A 59 3.94 6.85 -2.67
N HIS A 60 5.04 7.46 -2.20
CA HIS A 60 6.14 7.84 -3.09
C HIS A 60 6.88 6.63 -3.68
N ILE A 61 7.04 5.54 -2.90
CA ILE A 61 7.65 4.31 -3.45
C ILE A 61 6.71 3.67 -4.49
N PHE A 62 5.39 3.62 -4.26
CA PHE A 62 4.43 3.18 -5.30
C PHE A 62 4.55 4.02 -6.57
N GLU A 63 4.73 5.34 -6.47
CA GLU A 63 4.95 6.21 -7.62
C GLU A 63 6.25 5.86 -8.37
N MET A 64 7.35 5.60 -7.64
CA MET A 64 8.61 5.12 -8.23
C MET A 64 8.46 3.77 -8.95
N LEU A 65 7.54 2.92 -8.49
CA LEU A 65 7.17 1.67 -9.15
C LEU A 65 6.23 1.86 -10.35
N GLY A 66 5.88 3.10 -10.70
CA GLY A 66 5.05 3.45 -11.85
C GLY A 66 3.54 3.37 -11.61
N PHE A 67 3.09 3.31 -10.36
CA PHE A 67 1.68 3.43 -10.04
C PHE A 67 1.25 4.90 -9.97
N ARG A 68 0.03 5.19 -10.38
CA ARG A 68 -0.62 6.45 -10.03
C ARG A 68 -1.00 6.40 -8.54
N THR A 69 -0.48 7.32 -7.75
CA THR A 69 -0.66 7.34 -6.30
C THR A 69 -1.39 8.58 -5.83
N GLN A 70 -1.99 8.51 -4.65
CA GLN A 70 -2.51 9.67 -3.96
C GLN A 70 -1.35 10.60 -3.61
N GLU A 71 -1.42 11.86 -4.03
CA GLU A 71 -0.45 12.89 -3.63
C GLU A 71 -0.48 13.07 -2.12
N THR A 72 0.69 12.99 -1.50
CA THR A 72 0.84 13.11 -0.04
C THR A 72 1.91 14.14 0.31
N LEU A 73 1.67 14.88 1.40
CA LEU A 73 2.58 15.89 1.94
C LEU A 73 2.76 15.65 3.44
N LEU A 74 4.00 15.62 3.92
CA LEU A 74 4.30 15.62 5.35
C LEU A 74 4.34 17.04 5.90
N GLY A 75 3.86 17.22 7.13
CA GLY A 75 3.94 18.49 7.81
C GLY A 75 3.53 18.42 9.27
N ASN A 76 3.45 19.57 9.89
CA ASN A 76 3.04 19.73 11.28
C ASN A 76 1.63 20.31 11.37
N TYR A 77 0.95 19.94 12.45
CA TYR A 77 -0.30 20.56 12.89
C TYR A 77 -0.26 20.78 14.39
N THR A 78 -0.50 22.02 14.82
CA THR A 78 -0.59 22.38 16.23
C THR A 78 -2.05 22.51 16.63
N ASP A 79 -2.49 21.69 17.59
CA ASP A 79 -3.87 21.72 18.07
C ASP A 79 -4.15 22.94 19.00
N SER A 80 -5.42 23.16 19.35
CA SER A 80 -5.84 24.28 20.22
C SER A 80 -5.24 24.26 21.63
N ARG A 81 -4.57 23.17 22.03
CA ARG A 81 -3.87 23.03 23.31
C ARG A 81 -2.35 23.30 23.17
N GLY A 82 -1.91 23.73 21.98
CA GLY A 82 -0.50 23.98 21.68
C GLY A 82 0.34 22.72 21.44
N LYS A 83 -0.28 21.54 21.27
CA LYS A 83 0.44 20.31 20.98
C LYS A 83 0.65 20.13 19.48
N THR A 84 1.90 20.16 19.05
CA THR A 84 2.31 19.89 17.66
C THR A 84 2.43 18.39 17.41
N LYS A 85 1.95 17.96 16.24
CA LYS A 85 2.03 16.58 15.77
C LYS A 85 2.50 16.56 14.32
N LEU A 86 3.29 15.54 13.97
CA LEU A 86 3.55 15.20 12.58
C LEU A 86 2.25 14.62 11.97
N VAL A 87 1.88 15.10 10.80
CA VAL A 87 0.67 14.71 10.09
C VAL A 87 0.98 14.48 8.61
N VAL A 88 0.12 13.74 7.93
CA VAL A 88 0.16 13.59 6.47
C VAL A 88 -1.11 14.17 5.85
N ALA A 89 -0.95 15.04 4.87
CA ALA A 89 -2.02 15.57 4.05
C ALA A 89 -2.10 14.74 2.77
N CYS A 90 -3.21 14.03 2.59
CA CYS A 90 -3.50 13.21 1.42
C CYS A 90 -4.47 13.98 0.52
N ARG A 91 -4.09 14.29 -0.71
CA ARG A 91 -4.91 15.04 -1.64
C ARG A 91 -6.22 14.33 -1.90
N ASP A 92 -7.30 15.08 -1.89
CA ASP A 92 -8.60 14.57 -2.22
C ASP A 92 -8.73 14.43 -3.74
N PHE A 93 -8.54 13.23 -4.25
CA PHE A 93 -8.60 12.94 -5.68
C PHE A 93 -10.03 12.85 -6.23
N THR A 94 -11.06 13.08 -5.40
CA THR A 94 -12.45 13.22 -5.85
C THR A 94 -12.83 14.68 -6.13
N GLU A 95 -11.88 15.62 -6.10
CA GLU A 95 -12.08 16.97 -6.59
C GLU A 95 -12.53 16.96 -8.06
N GLY A 96 -13.40 17.90 -8.43
CA GLY A 96 -13.91 17.99 -9.80
C GLY A 96 -15.12 17.09 -10.10
N GLY A 97 -15.82 16.61 -9.08
CA GLY A 97 -17.10 15.89 -9.25
C GLY A 97 -16.96 14.38 -9.45
N LYS A 98 -15.76 13.84 -9.41
CA LYS A 98 -15.55 12.39 -9.46
C LYS A 98 -15.96 11.74 -8.13
N ARG A 99 -16.44 10.50 -8.21
CA ARG A 99 -16.82 9.70 -7.05
C ARG A 99 -15.92 8.47 -6.93
N LEU A 100 -15.37 8.23 -5.74
CA LEU A 100 -14.66 6.98 -5.44
C LEU A 100 -15.69 5.85 -5.27
N ILE A 101 -15.50 4.78 -6.03
CA ILE A 101 -16.15 3.48 -5.82
C ILE A 101 -15.08 2.52 -5.35
N GLU A 102 -15.12 2.15 -4.07
CA GLU A 102 -14.25 1.11 -3.54
C GLU A 102 -14.53 -0.23 -4.23
N PHE A 103 -13.51 -1.05 -4.45
CA PHE A 103 -13.68 -2.36 -5.06
C PHE A 103 -14.67 -3.25 -4.30
N ALA A 104 -14.73 -3.12 -2.97
CA ALA A 104 -15.74 -3.81 -2.16
C ALA A 104 -17.18 -3.55 -2.65
N HIS A 105 -17.51 -2.30 -2.96
CA HIS A 105 -18.85 -1.96 -3.47
C HIS A 105 -19.09 -2.56 -4.85
N LEU A 106 -18.08 -2.49 -5.75
CA LEU A 106 -18.19 -3.11 -7.06
C LEU A 106 -18.36 -4.63 -6.94
N LYS A 107 -17.51 -5.29 -6.15
CA LYS A 107 -17.58 -6.72 -5.89
C LYS A 107 -18.97 -7.16 -5.42
N ASN A 108 -19.58 -6.40 -4.51
CA ASN A 108 -20.91 -6.68 -3.99
C ASN A 108 -22.05 -6.49 -5.03
N THR A 109 -21.78 -5.79 -6.13
CA THR A 109 -22.76 -5.63 -7.22
C THR A 109 -22.62 -6.68 -8.30
N CYS A 110 -21.44 -7.29 -8.45
CA CYS A 110 -21.14 -8.25 -9.51
C CYS A 110 -21.40 -9.70 -9.08
N ILE A 111 -21.09 -10.02 -7.83
CA ILE A 111 -21.22 -11.36 -7.28
C ILE A 111 -21.98 -11.34 -5.95
N ASP A 112 -22.61 -12.47 -5.59
CA ASP A 112 -23.19 -12.66 -4.25
C ASP A 112 -22.03 -12.85 -3.26
N SER A 113 -21.57 -11.73 -2.67
CA SER A 113 -20.36 -11.71 -1.87
C SER A 113 -20.65 -11.58 -0.40
N GLU A 114 -19.93 -12.34 0.42
CA GLU A 114 -19.94 -12.20 1.87
C GLU A 114 -19.47 -10.81 2.33
N GLN A 115 -19.96 -10.35 3.47
CA GLN A 115 -19.56 -9.10 4.12
C GLN A 115 -19.69 -7.85 3.22
N ASN A 116 -20.74 -7.76 2.40
CA ASN A 116 -20.98 -6.62 1.50
C ASN A 116 -19.76 -6.28 0.60
N GLY A 117 -19.11 -7.28 0.05
CA GLY A 117 -17.93 -7.13 -0.82
C GLY A 117 -16.59 -7.01 -0.08
N TYR A 118 -16.58 -6.86 1.24
CA TYR A 118 -15.35 -6.80 2.04
C TYR A 118 -14.75 -8.18 2.35
N GLY A 119 -15.39 -9.27 1.93
CA GLY A 119 -14.83 -10.62 2.01
C GLY A 119 -13.48 -10.71 1.28
N LYS A 120 -12.51 -11.40 1.90
CA LYS A 120 -11.08 -11.34 1.53
C LYS A 120 -10.60 -12.54 0.75
N GLU A 121 -11.47 -13.49 0.43
CA GLU A 121 -11.11 -14.69 -0.30
C GLU A 121 -10.66 -14.35 -1.72
N LEU A 122 -9.46 -14.81 -2.11
CA LEU A 122 -8.83 -14.51 -3.39
C LEU A 122 -9.71 -14.92 -4.57
N SER A 123 -10.28 -16.13 -4.54
CA SER A 123 -11.13 -16.62 -5.64
C SER A 123 -12.31 -15.68 -5.89
N SER A 124 -12.97 -15.17 -4.85
CA SER A 124 -14.09 -14.25 -5.02
C SER A 124 -13.67 -12.83 -5.45
N ILE A 125 -12.41 -12.42 -5.18
CA ILE A 125 -11.85 -11.17 -5.70
C ILE A 125 -11.62 -11.33 -7.22
N LEU A 126 -11.01 -12.42 -7.63
CA LEU A 126 -10.72 -12.69 -9.03
C LEU A 126 -12.01 -12.86 -9.86
N GLU A 127 -13.00 -13.56 -9.34
CA GLU A 127 -14.33 -13.67 -9.96
C GLU A 127 -14.97 -12.29 -10.17
N ALA A 128 -14.91 -11.40 -9.18
CA ALA A 128 -15.45 -10.05 -9.31
C ALA A 128 -14.68 -9.19 -10.33
N ILE A 129 -13.38 -9.41 -10.52
CA ILE A 129 -12.58 -8.75 -11.56
C ILE A 129 -13.03 -9.20 -12.96
N GLU A 130 -13.40 -10.47 -13.13
CA GLU A 130 -13.91 -11.00 -14.39
C GLU A 130 -15.33 -10.53 -14.71
N GLU A 131 -16.22 -10.54 -13.72
CA GLU A 131 -17.65 -10.26 -13.89
C GLU A 131 -18.00 -8.76 -13.97
N GLN A 132 -17.12 -7.88 -13.51
CA GLN A 132 -17.37 -6.45 -13.55
C GLN A 132 -17.33 -5.89 -14.98
N SER A 133 -18.06 -4.79 -15.23
CA SER A 133 -18.19 -4.19 -16.58
C SER A 133 -17.83 -2.70 -16.63
N ILE A 134 -17.27 -2.13 -15.54
CA ILE A 134 -16.97 -0.69 -15.48
C ILE A 134 -15.56 -0.34 -15.95
N TYR A 135 -14.66 -1.33 -16.01
CA TYR A 135 -13.27 -1.14 -16.42
C TYR A 135 -12.77 -2.38 -17.19
N PRO A 136 -11.81 -2.25 -18.15
CA PRO A 136 -11.25 -3.39 -18.86
C PRO A 136 -10.69 -4.47 -17.90
N SER A 137 -11.21 -5.69 -17.98
CA SER A 137 -10.86 -6.75 -17.02
C SER A 137 -9.38 -7.13 -17.08
N ASP A 138 -8.78 -7.18 -18.27
CA ASP A 138 -7.35 -7.51 -18.44
C ASP A 138 -6.44 -6.48 -17.74
N GLU A 139 -6.76 -5.18 -17.90
CA GLU A 139 -6.00 -4.10 -17.24
C GLU A 139 -6.19 -4.14 -15.72
N LEU A 140 -7.41 -4.46 -15.26
CA LEU A 140 -7.71 -4.57 -13.83
C LEU A 140 -7.01 -5.78 -13.20
N TRP A 141 -6.95 -6.89 -13.93
CA TRP A 141 -6.25 -8.11 -13.54
C TRP A 141 -4.75 -7.85 -13.37
N GLN A 142 -4.16 -7.18 -14.36
CA GLN A 142 -2.75 -6.77 -14.29
C GLN A 142 -2.50 -5.82 -13.11
N PHE A 143 -3.34 -4.80 -12.94
CA PHE A 143 -3.21 -3.84 -11.84
C PHE A 143 -3.29 -4.53 -10.46
N PHE A 144 -4.22 -5.46 -10.28
CA PHE A 144 -4.39 -6.20 -9.04
C PHE A 144 -3.13 -6.97 -8.65
N TRP A 145 -2.55 -7.72 -9.59
CA TRP A 145 -1.34 -8.50 -9.33
C TRP A 145 -0.09 -7.64 -9.20
N ASP A 146 0.06 -6.59 -10.00
CA ASP A 146 1.15 -5.63 -9.84
C ASP A 146 1.09 -4.95 -8.45
N MET A 147 -0.10 -4.56 -8.00
CA MET A 147 -0.32 -4.00 -6.67
C MET A 147 -0.02 -5.02 -5.56
N PHE A 148 -0.39 -6.30 -5.74
CA PHE A 148 -0.07 -7.37 -4.78
C PHE A 148 1.44 -7.56 -4.60
N ILE A 149 2.22 -7.54 -5.68
CA ILE A 149 3.69 -7.62 -5.61
C ILE A 149 4.29 -6.35 -4.97
N ALA A 150 3.78 -5.17 -5.30
CA ALA A 150 4.23 -3.93 -4.68
C ALA A 150 3.89 -3.88 -3.17
N ASP A 151 2.70 -4.36 -2.77
CA ASP A 151 2.32 -4.52 -1.37
C ASP A 151 3.23 -5.54 -0.65
N ALA A 152 3.63 -6.62 -1.33
CA ALA A 152 4.62 -7.57 -0.81
C ALA A 152 5.97 -6.90 -0.57
N PHE A 153 6.45 -6.07 -1.49
CA PHE A 153 7.69 -5.31 -1.34
C PHE A 153 7.64 -4.34 -0.16
N LEU A 154 6.54 -3.59 -0.02
CA LEU A 154 6.35 -2.59 1.04
C LEU A 154 5.90 -3.18 2.38
N GLY A 155 5.59 -4.47 2.44
CA GLY A 155 5.07 -5.12 3.62
C GLY A 155 3.72 -4.58 4.06
N ASN A 156 2.82 -4.32 3.12
CA ASN A 156 1.46 -3.86 3.41
C ASN A 156 0.61 -5.03 3.94
N PHE A 157 -0.01 -4.86 5.10
CA PHE A 157 -0.87 -5.90 5.69
C PHE A 157 -2.36 -5.54 5.70
N ASP A 158 -2.76 -4.43 5.04
CA ASP A 158 -4.14 -3.93 5.10
C ASP A 158 -4.71 -3.50 3.74
N ARG A 159 -4.21 -4.05 2.62
CA ARG A 159 -4.78 -3.83 1.29
C ARG A 159 -6.06 -4.66 1.12
N HIS A 160 -7.11 -4.30 1.84
CA HIS A 160 -8.42 -4.91 1.69
C HIS A 160 -9.23 -4.24 0.56
N ASN A 161 -10.38 -4.81 0.19
CA ASN A 161 -11.20 -4.35 -0.93
C ASN A 161 -11.75 -2.92 -0.81
N GLY A 162 -11.65 -2.28 0.35
CA GLY A 162 -11.98 -0.87 0.58
C GLY A 162 -10.79 0.08 0.36
N ASN A 163 -9.58 -0.43 0.16
CA ASN A 163 -8.36 0.39 0.02
C ASN A 163 -7.86 0.48 -1.43
N TRP A 164 -8.69 0.16 -2.39
CA TRP A 164 -8.49 0.35 -3.81
C TRP A 164 -9.83 0.38 -4.54
N GLY A 165 -9.87 0.82 -5.79
CA GLY A 165 -11.11 0.91 -6.55
C GLY A 165 -11.02 1.87 -7.73
N PHE A 166 -12.11 2.59 -8.00
CA PHE A 166 -12.28 3.37 -9.21
C PHE A 166 -12.73 4.80 -8.91
N LEU A 167 -12.30 5.72 -9.74
CA LEU A 167 -12.87 7.06 -9.85
C LEU A 167 -13.86 7.09 -11.00
N VAL A 168 -15.10 7.39 -10.70
CA VAL A 168 -16.19 7.46 -11.67
C VAL A 168 -16.61 8.92 -11.89
N ASP A 169 -16.66 9.32 -13.15
CA ASP A 169 -17.27 10.54 -13.61
C ASP A 169 -18.63 10.17 -14.21
N GLU A 170 -19.70 10.39 -13.43
CA GLU A 170 -21.07 10.01 -13.84
C GLU A 170 -21.59 10.85 -15.01
N GLU A 171 -21.15 12.10 -15.13
CA GLU A 171 -21.55 12.97 -16.23
C GLU A 171 -20.96 12.49 -17.57
N LYS A 172 -19.71 12.02 -17.55
CA LYS A 172 -19.01 11.53 -18.74
C LYS A 172 -19.20 10.03 -18.96
N GLN A 173 -19.84 9.32 -18.04
CA GLN A 173 -19.96 7.85 -18.05
C GLN A 173 -18.58 7.16 -18.22
N GLN A 174 -17.60 7.62 -17.45
CA GLN A 174 -16.23 7.13 -17.49
C GLN A 174 -15.77 6.65 -16.11
N ALA A 175 -15.04 5.56 -16.10
CA ALA A 175 -14.35 5.05 -14.92
C ALA A 175 -12.85 4.94 -15.20
N GLU A 176 -12.05 5.26 -14.20
CA GLU A 176 -10.60 5.06 -14.20
C GLU A 176 -10.18 4.42 -12.87
N LEU A 177 -9.05 3.72 -12.85
CA LEU A 177 -8.49 3.25 -11.60
C LEU A 177 -8.22 4.42 -10.66
N ALA A 178 -8.67 4.32 -9.42
CA ALA A 178 -8.30 5.29 -8.40
C ALA A 178 -6.77 5.28 -8.20
N PRO A 179 -6.14 6.41 -7.87
CA PRO A 179 -4.76 6.38 -7.40
C PRO A 179 -4.62 5.41 -6.23
N VAL A 180 -3.48 4.72 -6.08
CA VAL A 180 -3.19 3.92 -4.89
C VAL A 180 -3.25 4.83 -3.66
N TYR A 181 -4.03 4.45 -2.66
CA TYR A 181 -4.27 5.23 -1.44
C TYR A 181 -4.28 4.34 -0.20
N ASP A 182 -4.33 4.96 0.97
CA ASP A 182 -4.37 4.31 2.28
C ASP A 182 -3.20 3.33 2.50
N CYS A 183 -1.98 3.86 2.32
CA CYS A 183 -0.72 3.13 2.46
C CYS A 183 -0.12 3.17 3.87
N GLY A 184 -0.89 3.65 4.86
CA GLY A 184 -0.42 3.81 6.24
C GLY A 184 -0.10 2.52 6.99
N SER A 185 -0.43 1.37 6.40
CA SER A 185 -0.13 0.03 6.93
C SER A 185 1.10 -0.63 6.30
N CYS A 186 1.85 0.12 5.48
CA CYS A 186 3.15 -0.28 4.94
C CYS A 186 4.29 0.00 5.92
N LEU A 187 5.45 -0.61 5.71
CA LEU A 187 6.71 -0.25 6.37
C LEU A 187 6.66 -0.30 7.90
N TYR A 188 5.87 -1.22 8.45
CA TYR A 188 5.82 -1.50 9.91
C TYR A 188 5.47 -0.28 10.77
N PRO A 189 4.33 0.40 10.55
CA PRO A 189 3.96 1.66 11.21
C PRO A 189 3.84 1.59 12.73
N GLN A 190 3.73 0.39 13.29
CA GLN A 190 3.62 0.12 14.72
C GLN A 190 4.96 0.07 15.46
N LEU A 191 6.09 0.04 14.75
CA LEU A 191 7.40 -0.02 15.39
C LEU A 191 7.85 1.38 15.82
N ASP A 192 8.23 1.52 17.09
CA ASP A 192 8.94 2.70 17.57
C ASP A 192 10.44 2.62 17.26
N LEU A 193 11.17 3.71 17.54
CA LEU A 193 12.59 3.82 17.19
C LEU A 193 13.46 2.77 17.91
N GLU A 194 13.11 2.41 19.15
CA GLU A 194 13.83 1.41 19.92
C GLU A 194 13.66 0.02 19.29
N ARG A 195 12.43 -0.32 18.91
CA ARG A 195 12.15 -1.59 18.22
C ARG A 195 12.80 -1.63 16.84
N MET A 196 12.77 -0.55 16.07
CA MET A 196 13.48 -0.48 14.79
C MET A 196 14.97 -0.77 14.96
N LYS A 197 15.59 -0.16 15.97
CA LYS A 197 17.01 -0.42 16.30
C LYS A 197 17.27 -1.87 16.69
N ASN A 198 16.40 -2.48 17.49
CA ASN A 198 16.54 -3.87 17.90
C ASN A 198 16.42 -4.83 16.69
N VAL A 199 15.48 -4.57 15.79
CA VAL A 199 15.34 -5.35 14.55
C VAL A 199 16.59 -5.28 13.69
N LEU A 200 17.18 -4.10 13.51
CA LEU A 200 18.41 -3.94 12.72
C LEU A 200 19.63 -4.68 13.30
N GLN A 201 19.59 -5.04 14.58
CA GLN A 201 20.68 -5.74 15.27
C GLN A 201 20.49 -7.25 15.36
N ASP A 202 19.34 -7.78 14.91
CA ASP A 202 18.98 -9.18 15.05
C ASP A 202 18.42 -9.73 13.72
N GLU A 203 19.20 -10.59 13.06
CA GLU A 203 18.81 -11.20 11.79
C GLU A 203 17.53 -12.04 11.92
N ALA A 204 17.30 -12.70 13.07
CA ALA A 204 16.08 -13.46 13.30
C ALA A 204 14.84 -12.56 13.38
N GLU A 205 14.98 -11.34 13.91
CA GLU A 205 13.92 -10.34 13.92
C GLU A 205 13.64 -9.79 12.50
N ILE A 206 14.68 -9.65 11.67
CA ILE A 206 14.52 -9.31 10.25
C ILE A 206 13.78 -10.44 9.53
N ASP A 207 14.25 -11.67 9.65
CA ASP A 207 13.65 -12.84 9.00
C ASP A 207 12.19 -13.07 9.41
N GLN A 208 11.84 -12.84 10.65
CA GLN A 208 10.45 -12.90 11.09
C GLN A 208 9.59 -11.90 10.32
N ARG A 209 10.11 -10.72 10.01
CA ARG A 209 9.42 -9.66 9.24
C ARG A 209 9.39 -9.91 7.74
N ILE A 210 10.22 -10.79 7.26
CA ILE A 210 10.21 -11.21 5.85
C ILE A 210 9.26 -12.39 5.65
N TYR A 211 9.38 -13.43 6.46
CA TYR A 211 8.73 -14.71 6.22
C TYR A 211 7.41 -14.90 7.00
N THR A 212 7.23 -14.23 8.14
CA THR A 212 6.08 -14.48 9.01
C THR A 212 5.08 -13.33 8.98
N PHE A 213 5.52 -12.10 9.16
CA PHE A 213 4.66 -10.91 9.18
C PHE A 213 5.45 -9.70 8.64
N PRO A 214 4.84 -8.90 7.75
CA PRO A 214 3.42 -8.85 7.41
C PRO A 214 2.99 -9.88 6.35
N THR A 215 1.74 -10.31 6.47
CA THR A 215 1.02 -11.09 5.47
C THR A 215 0.09 -10.19 4.67
N SER A 216 -0.38 -10.63 3.51
CA SER A 216 -1.47 -9.95 2.80
C SER A 216 -2.74 -9.91 3.66
N SER A 217 -3.62 -8.94 3.41
CA SER A 217 -4.99 -8.97 3.94
C SER A 217 -5.88 -9.95 3.18
N ILE A 218 -5.47 -10.39 2.00
CA ILE A 218 -6.18 -11.35 1.16
C ILE A 218 -6.03 -12.75 1.77
N GLU A 219 -7.06 -13.58 1.62
CA GLU A 219 -7.13 -14.93 2.17
C GLU A 219 -7.26 -15.96 1.03
N GLU A 220 -6.73 -17.15 1.26
CA GLU A 220 -6.93 -18.32 0.42
C GLU A 220 -7.32 -19.49 1.33
N GLY A 221 -8.51 -20.05 1.11
CA GLY A 221 -9.07 -21.09 1.98
C GLY A 221 -9.25 -20.62 3.43
N GLY A 222 -9.64 -19.38 3.64
CA GLY A 222 -9.87 -18.79 4.96
C GLY A 222 -8.60 -18.46 5.76
N LYS A 223 -7.42 -18.50 5.13
CA LYS A 223 -6.14 -18.14 5.75
C LYS A 223 -5.49 -16.98 5.02
N LYS A 224 -4.95 -16.02 5.76
CA LYS A 224 -4.19 -14.91 5.17
C LYS A 224 -3.02 -15.43 4.36
N ILE A 225 -2.84 -14.88 3.17
CA ILE A 225 -1.75 -15.23 2.27
C ILE A 225 -0.43 -14.69 2.84
N SER A 226 0.54 -15.60 3.08
CA SER A 226 1.94 -15.24 3.27
C SER A 226 2.51 -14.77 1.93
N TYR A 227 3.07 -13.56 1.88
CA TYR A 227 3.67 -13.04 0.66
C TYR A 227 4.79 -13.95 0.14
N PHE A 228 5.70 -14.38 1.02
CA PHE A 228 6.80 -15.27 0.65
C PHE A 228 6.29 -16.60 0.08
N ASP A 229 5.43 -17.30 0.83
CA ASP A 229 4.97 -18.62 0.44
C ASP A 229 4.17 -18.59 -0.88
N TYR A 230 3.35 -17.56 -1.06
CA TYR A 230 2.52 -17.45 -2.27
C TYR A 230 3.35 -17.13 -3.51
N ILE A 231 4.20 -16.10 -3.44
CA ILE A 231 4.99 -15.65 -4.58
C ILE A 231 6.03 -16.72 -4.96
N SER A 232 6.73 -17.31 -3.97
CA SER A 232 7.74 -18.35 -4.24
C SER A 232 7.14 -19.69 -4.68
N SER A 233 5.85 -19.91 -4.46
CA SER A 233 5.18 -21.12 -4.94
C SER A 233 5.08 -21.20 -6.46
N LEU A 234 5.13 -20.08 -7.16
CA LEU A 234 5.02 -19.93 -8.62
C LEU A 234 3.74 -20.53 -9.23
N LYS A 235 2.72 -20.81 -8.42
CA LYS A 235 1.49 -21.51 -8.87
C LYS A 235 0.57 -20.64 -9.68
N ASN A 236 0.63 -19.31 -9.51
CA ASN A 236 -0.24 -18.39 -10.24
C ASN A 236 0.53 -17.68 -11.35
N PRO A 237 0.22 -17.95 -12.63
CA PRO A 237 0.92 -17.36 -13.77
C PRO A 237 0.84 -15.83 -13.83
N ASP A 238 -0.31 -15.24 -13.46
CA ASP A 238 -0.49 -13.78 -13.52
C ASP A 238 0.31 -13.09 -12.44
N CYS A 239 0.39 -13.70 -11.25
CA CYS A 239 1.29 -13.25 -10.19
C CYS A 239 2.77 -13.34 -10.62
N ASN A 240 3.16 -14.40 -11.35
CA ASN A 240 4.51 -14.58 -11.87
C ASN A 240 4.86 -13.50 -12.91
N GLU A 241 3.93 -13.16 -13.80
CA GLU A 241 4.14 -12.06 -14.75
C GLU A 241 4.21 -10.69 -14.05
N ALA A 242 3.38 -10.48 -13.02
CA ALA A 242 3.47 -9.27 -12.19
C ALA A 242 4.81 -9.17 -11.45
N LEU A 243 5.33 -10.30 -10.94
CA LEU A 243 6.66 -10.35 -10.31
C LEU A 243 7.74 -9.84 -11.26
N LYS A 244 7.77 -10.29 -12.52
CA LYS A 244 8.72 -9.80 -13.54
C LYS A 244 8.57 -8.30 -13.77
N ARG A 245 7.33 -7.82 -13.97
CA ARG A 245 7.05 -6.41 -14.25
C ARG A 245 7.47 -5.50 -13.09
N VAL A 246 7.08 -5.84 -11.87
CA VAL A 246 7.33 -4.98 -10.70
C VAL A 246 8.79 -5.02 -10.29
N CYS A 247 9.44 -6.21 -10.26
CA CYS A 247 10.87 -6.30 -9.93
C CYS A 247 11.73 -5.45 -10.85
N SER A 248 11.40 -5.37 -12.14
CA SER A 248 12.15 -4.55 -13.10
C SER A 248 12.07 -3.04 -12.85
N ARG A 249 11.10 -2.59 -12.04
CA ARG A 249 10.88 -1.18 -11.70
C ARG A 249 11.49 -0.77 -10.35
N ILE A 250 11.95 -1.74 -9.54
CA ILE A 250 12.52 -1.45 -8.22
C ILE A 250 13.93 -0.96 -8.36
N ASP A 251 14.14 0.32 -8.08
CA ASP A 251 15.45 0.99 -8.00
C ASP A 251 15.73 1.35 -6.53
N LEU A 252 16.54 0.52 -5.86
CA LEU A 252 16.89 0.74 -4.45
C LEU A 252 17.75 1.99 -4.24
N ASP A 253 18.55 2.40 -5.22
CA ASP A 253 19.37 3.60 -5.13
C ASP A 253 18.48 4.86 -5.20
N ALA A 254 17.48 4.86 -6.09
CA ALA A 254 16.49 5.94 -6.15
C ALA A 254 15.68 6.02 -4.85
N ILE A 255 15.27 4.87 -4.28
CA ILE A 255 14.56 4.79 -3.00
C ILE A 255 15.45 5.30 -1.86
N HIS A 256 16.71 4.89 -1.80
CA HIS A 256 17.68 5.39 -0.81
C HIS A 256 17.80 6.93 -0.87
N ASN A 257 18.04 7.47 -2.06
CA ASN A 257 18.15 8.90 -2.27
C ASN A 257 16.87 9.66 -1.85
N PHE A 258 15.70 9.07 -2.14
CA PHE A 258 14.42 9.62 -1.68
C PHE A 258 14.34 9.65 -0.16
N LEU A 259 14.63 8.54 0.53
CA LEU A 259 14.59 8.46 2.00
C LEU A 259 15.55 9.46 2.66
N GLU A 260 16.75 9.64 2.10
CA GLU A 260 17.72 10.65 2.57
C GLU A 260 17.19 12.09 2.38
N GLY A 261 16.41 12.31 1.32
CA GLY A 261 15.79 13.60 1.02
C GLY A 261 14.60 13.98 1.91
N VAL A 262 14.08 13.08 2.75
CA VAL A 262 12.93 13.33 3.64
C VAL A 262 13.43 13.84 5.01
N PRO A 263 13.34 15.16 5.30
CA PRO A 263 13.91 15.73 6.52
C PRO A 263 13.21 15.29 7.82
N GLU A 264 11.98 14.82 7.71
CA GLU A 264 11.17 14.32 8.83
C GLU A 264 11.58 12.92 9.31
N LEU A 265 12.33 12.17 8.48
CA LEU A 265 12.85 10.87 8.86
C LEU A 265 14.11 11.01 9.72
N LEU A 266 14.12 10.33 10.85
CA LEU A 266 15.33 10.15 11.64
C LEU A 266 16.28 9.15 10.97
N PRO A 267 17.61 9.24 11.18
CA PRO A 267 18.58 8.31 10.58
C PRO A 267 18.22 6.84 10.78
N ILE A 268 17.80 6.46 11.98
CA ILE A 268 17.40 5.08 12.29
C ILE A 268 16.17 4.62 11.50
N GLN A 269 15.24 5.52 11.17
CA GLN A 269 14.07 5.18 10.35
C GLN A 269 14.47 4.97 8.89
N ARG A 270 15.37 5.80 8.36
CA ARG A 270 15.89 5.65 6.99
C ARG A 270 16.62 4.32 6.84
N GLU A 271 17.53 4.01 7.76
CA GLU A 271 18.26 2.76 7.82
C GLU A 271 17.30 1.57 7.91
N PHE A 272 16.31 1.63 8.80
CA PHE A 272 15.33 0.57 8.98
C PHE A 272 14.48 0.34 7.71
N TYR A 273 13.94 1.40 7.12
CA TYR A 273 13.11 1.27 5.92
C TYR A 273 13.93 0.74 4.74
N LEU A 274 15.13 1.25 4.52
CA LEU A 274 16.00 0.77 3.44
C LEU A 274 16.37 -0.69 3.64
N THR A 275 16.77 -1.09 4.86
CA THR A 275 17.09 -2.49 5.19
C THR A 275 15.90 -3.38 4.92
N MET A 276 14.72 -3.05 5.44
CA MET A 276 13.53 -3.88 5.25
C MET A 276 13.11 -4.01 3.77
N LEU A 277 13.23 -2.94 2.99
CA LEU A 277 12.94 -2.98 1.55
C LEU A 277 13.98 -3.84 0.81
N THR A 278 15.26 -3.70 1.13
CA THR A 278 16.32 -4.51 0.54
C THR A 278 16.12 -5.98 0.83
N GLU A 279 15.91 -6.34 2.09
CA GLU A 279 15.70 -7.72 2.52
C GLU A 279 14.44 -8.34 1.90
N ARG A 280 13.33 -7.59 1.81
CA ARG A 280 12.10 -8.07 1.16
C ARG A 280 12.29 -8.24 -0.34
N LYS A 281 13.01 -7.33 -0.99
CA LYS A 281 13.36 -7.48 -2.39
C LYS A 281 14.18 -8.75 -2.61
N GLU A 282 15.28 -8.90 -1.89
CA GLU A 282 16.22 -10.03 -2.08
C GLU A 282 15.59 -11.37 -1.70
N LYS A 283 14.99 -11.46 -0.50
CA LYS A 283 14.52 -12.73 0.07
C LYS A 283 13.13 -13.16 -0.42
N ILE A 284 12.28 -12.25 -0.90
CA ILE A 284 10.96 -12.59 -1.45
C ILE A 284 10.98 -12.50 -2.98
N LEU A 285 11.26 -11.30 -3.51
CA LEU A 285 11.02 -11.02 -4.92
C LEU A 285 12.12 -11.59 -5.82
N ASP A 286 13.38 -11.25 -5.56
CA ASP A 286 14.51 -11.71 -6.39
C ASP A 286 14.69 -13.25 -6.26
N TYR A 287 14.50 -13.79 -5.05
CA TYR A 287 14.49 -15.22 -4.83
C TYR A 287 13.41 -15.93 -5.68
N SER A 288 12.18 -15.44 -5.65
CA SER A 288 11.09 -16.02 -6.42
C SER A 288 11.27 -15.83 -7.93
N LEU A 289 11.77 -14.66 -8.35
CA LEU A 289 12.09 -14.38 -9.75
C LEU A 289 13.18 -15.34 -10.30
N LYS A 290 14.21 -15.63 -9.49
CA LYS A 290 15.24 -16.61 -9.83
C LYS A 290 14.64 -18.00 -10.03
N LEU A 291 13.79 -18.46 -9.10
CA LEU A 291 13.11 -19.76 -9.23
C LEU A 291 12.24 -19.82 -10.50
N LEU A 292 11.54 -18.73 -10.83
CA LEU A 292 10.72 -18.64 -12.04
C LEU A 292 11.56 -18.77 -13.31
N MET A 293 12.69 -18.08 -13.39
CA MET A 293 13.60 -18.16 -14.53
C MET A 293 14.21 -19.56 -14.70
N GLU A 294 14.56 -20.23 -13.61
CA GLU A 294 15.04 -21.61 -13.62
C GLU A 294 13.96 -22.58 -14.14
N GLN A 295 12.72 -22.41 -13.70
CA GLN A 295 11.58 -23.23 -14.19
C GLN A 295 11.33 -23.01 -15.68
N GLU A 296 11.35 -21.79 -16.19
CA GLU A 296 11.16 -21.47 -17.60
C GLU A 296 12.28 -22.05 -18.50
N GLN A 297 13.53 -22.07 -18.04
CA GLN A 297 14.66 -22.68 -18.74
C GLN A 297 14.48 -24.21 -18.88
N HIS A 298 13.96 -24.87 -17.84
CA HIS A 298 13.72 -26.31 -17.85
C HIS A 298 12.49 -26.73 -18.67
N THR A 299 11.52 -25.84 -18.85
CA THR A 299 10.30 -26.10 -19.63
C THR A 299 10.43 -25.72 -21.11
N SER A 300 11.43 -24.93 -21.50
CA SER A 300 11.73 -24.64 -22.90
C SER A 300 12.25 -25.91 -23.57
N PRO A 301 11.56 -26.48 -24.60
CA PRO A 301 12.06 -27.66 -25.29
C PRO A 301 13.38 -27.32 -25.93
N THR A 302 14.43 -28.12 -25.63
CA THR A 302 15.66 -28.14 -26.40
C THR A 302 15.26 -28.41 -27.84
N LEU A 303 15.23 -27.39 -28.70
CA LEU A 303 15.16 -27.57 -30.15
C LEU A 303 16.44 -28.32 -30.51
N GLY A 304 16.32 -29.65 -30.51
CA GLY A 304 17.36 -30.54 -30.98
C GLY A 304 17.72 -30.17 -32.41
N MET A 305 19.00 -29.94 -32.62
CA MET A 305 19.64 -29.89 -33.93
C MET A 305 19.43 -31.19 -34.65
#